data_d457846fafc461736e0d52f0c7bf6196
#
_entry.id   d457846fafc461736e0d52f0c7bf6196
#
_cell.length_a   1.000
_cell.length_b   1.000
_cell.length_c   1.000
_cell.angle_alpha   90.00
_cell.angle_beta   90.00
_cell.angle_gamma   90.00
#
_symmetry.space_group_name_H-M   'P 1'
#
loop_
_entity.id
_entity.type
_entity.pdbx_description
1 polymer ?
#
loop_
_entity_poly.entity_id
_entity_poly.type
_entity_poly.pdbx_seq_one_letter_code
_entity_poly.pdbx_strand_id
1 'polypeptide(L)'
;MAFQNDYRIMLDVLANRRPARLPVYEHIISPKIMEQVLDAQFADLVEGGPLDQNEFFHQYCRFFQEMTYDTVSFEVTITDLLPGHGAILGGKAGPIQNRADLQKYPWDQLSRLYWEKADAQFKALVANMPGGMKALGGVGNGVFEISEDLVGFQNLAYMQADDPELSAELYRRIGNLMVEIWTVFLERYADAFVICRFGDDLGFKTSTLVSPKTIRQFVLPQYKRVIDLVKGAGKPFLWHSCGKIFAVMDDVIALGINAKHSNEDAIAPFDQWISLYGDRIGLLGGVDVDLLCQKKPAEIADEVFEKGKRFRAAARGYALGSGNSIPEYVPVDGYLEMIEGARRIRESEETEKLIN
;
A
#
# COMPACT_ATOMS: atom_id res chain seq x y z
N MET A 1 -28.05 -13.21 0.99
CA MET A 1 -28.21 -11.96 0.18
C MET A 1 -26.91 -11.74 -0.60
N ALA A 2 -26.96 -11.11 -1.78
CA ALA A 2 -25.73 -10.75 -2.50
C ALA A 2 -24.88 -9.77 -1.65
N PHE A 3 -23.54 -9.90 -1.71
CA PHE A 3 -22.65 -8.98 -0.99
C PHE A 3 -22.81 -7.55 -1.52
N GLN A 4 -22.97 -6.61 -0.61
CA GLN A 4 -23.08 -5.18 -0.94
C GLN A 4 -21.80 -4.47 -0.49
N ASN A 5 -21.06 -3.93 -1.45
CA ASN A 5 -19.86 -3.15 -1.20
C ASN A 5 -20.23 -1.84 -0.47
N ASP A 6 -19.45 -1.49 0.55
CA ASP A 6 -19.60 -0.23 1.29
C ASP A 6 -18.22 0.25 1.78
N TYR A 7 -17.64 1.22 1.07
CA TYR A 7 -16.34 1.77 1.41
C TYR A 7 -16.24 2.32 2.85
N ARG A 8 -17.38 2.67 3.49
CA ARG A 8 -17.40 3.19 4.86
C ARG A 8 -16.93 2.16 5.88
N ILE A 9 -17.05 0.88 5.56
CA ILE A 9 -16.52 -0.23 6.37
C ILE A 9 -14.98 -0.09 6.54
N MET A 10 -14.27 0.29 5.46
CA MET A 10 -12.83 0.55 5.54
C MET A 10 -12.51 1.85 6.30
N LEU A 11 -13.35 2.87 6.22
CA LEU A 11 -13.17 4.08 7.02
C LEU A 11 -13.26 3.83 8.53
N ASP A 12 -14.09 2.87 8.98
CA ASP A 12 -14.10 2.46 10.38
C ASP A 12 -12.76 1.85 10.81
N VAL A 13 -12.12 1.02 9.97
CA VAL A 13 -10.79 0.49 10.24
C VAL A 13 -9.77 1.62 10.42
N LEU A 14 -9.77 2.61 9.50
CA LEU A 14 -8.85 3.75 9.55
C LEU A 14 -9.14 4.69 10.75
N ALA A 15 -10.36 4.71 11.23
CA ALA A 15 -10.74 5.40 12.46
C ALA A 15 -10.44 4.59 13.74
N ASN A 16 -9.77 3.46 13.60
CA ASN A 16 -9.50 2.48 14.66
C ASN A 16 -10.77 2.06 15.42
N ARG A 17 -11.84 1.82 14.68
CA ARG A 17 -13.13 1.33 15.19
C ARG A 17 -13.42 -0.04 14.61
N ARG A 18 -14.16 -0.86 15.38
CA ARG A 18 -14.64 -2.15 14.87
C ARG A 18 -15.68 -1.92 13.77
N PRO A 19 -15.40 -2.29 12.50
CA PRO A 19 -16.37 -2.13 11.42
C PRO A 19 -17.55 -3.11 11.58
N ALA A 20 -18.69 -2.82 10.95
CA ALA A 20 -19.91 -3.61 11.06
C ALA A 20 -19.76 -5.07 10.59
N ARG A 21 -18.84 -5.31 9.66
CA ARG A 21 -18.39 -6.64 9.20
C ARG A 21 -16.90 -6.61 8.94
N LEU A 22 -16.26 -7.79 8.81
CA LEU A 22 -14.85 -7.88 8.47
C LEU A 22 -14.61 -7.38 7.03
N PRO A 23 -13.85 -6.31 6.79
CA PRO A 23 -13.40 -5.95 5.45
C PRO A 23 -12.18 -6.75 5.02
N VAL A 24 -11.98 -6.85 3.71
CA VAL A 24 -10.77 -7.41 3.09
C VAL A 24 -9.96 -6.30 2.46
N TYR A 25 -8.65 -6.40 2.54
CA TYR A 25 -7.69 -5.44 1.99
C TYR A 25 -6.50 -6.14 1.36
N GLU A 26 -6.09 -5.68 0.18
CA GLU A 26 -4.78 -5.98 -0.39
C GLU A 26 -4.05 -4.70 -0.79
N HIS A 27 -2.72 -4.72 -0.66
CA HIS A 27 -1.88 -3.61 -1.06
C HIS A 27 -1.84 -3.50 -2.59
N ILE A 28 -1.30 -4.51 -3.23
CA ILE A 28 -1.25 -4.68 -4.68
C ILE A 28 -1.59 -6.14 -5.00
N ILE A 29 -2.37 -6.37 -6.03
CA ILE A 29 -2.60 -7.69 -6.62
C ILE A 29 -2.14 -7.64 -8.06
N SER A 30 -1.32 -8.61 -8.49
CA SER A 30 -0.89 -8.68 -9.89
C SER A 30 -2.10 -8.80 -10.82
N PRO A 31 -2.20 -7.97 -11.88
CA PRO A 31 -3.23 -8.12 -12.89
C PRO A 31 -3.27 -9.52 -13.53
N LYS A 32 -2.14 -10.23 -13.58
CA LYS A 32 -2.10 -11.63 -14.08
C LYS A 32 -2.83 -12.62 -13.16
N ILE A 33 -2.84 -12.38 -11.85
CA ILE A 33 -3.68 -13.14 -10.90
C ILE A 33 -5.16 -12.80 -11.12
N MET A 34 -5.46 -11.52 -11.31
CA MET A 34 -6.84 -11.08 -11.59
C MET A 34 -7.40 -11.68 -12.88
N GLU A 35 -6.57 -11.79 -13.95
CA GLU A 35 -6.93 -12.46 -15.20
C GLU A 35 -7.35 -13.92 -14.98
N GLN A 36 -6.57 -14.65 -14.18
CA GLN A 36 -6.86 -16.05 -13.88
C GLN A 36 -8.15 -16.23 -13.07
N VAL A 37 -8.40 -15.33 -12.11
CA VAL A 37 -9.63 -15.36 -11.30
C VAL A 37 -10.87 -15.01 -12.12
N LEU A 38 -10.75 -14.05 -13.05
CA LEU A 38 -11.88 -13.56 -13.85
C LEU A 38 -12.07 -14.33 -15.17
N ASP A 39 -11.17 -15.26 -15.51
CA ASP A 39 -11.09 -15.90 -16.83
C ASP A 39 -11.12 -14.88 -17.97
N ALA A 40 -10.28 -13.84 -17.88
CA ALA A 40 -10.23 -12.71 -18.81
C ALA A 40 -8.77 -12.31 -19.09
N GLN A 41 -8.51 -11.66 -20.23
CA GLN A 41 -7.18 -11.17 -20.61
C GLN A 41 -7.22 -9.65 -20.70
N PHE A 42 -6.53 -8.95 -19.80
CA PHE A 42 -6.56 -7.48 -19.75
C PHE A 42 -5.31 -6.83 -19.14
N ALA A 43 -4.39 -7.60 -18.54
CA ALA A 43 -3.25 -7.04 -17.81
C ALA A 43 -2.38 -6.11 -18.67
N ASP A 44 -2.18 -6.46 -19.93
CA ASP A 44 -1.33 -5.70 -20.86
C ASP A 44 -2.02 -4.40 -21.36
N LEU A 45 -3.33 -4.26 -21.15
CA LEU A 45 -4.10 -3.11 -21.61
C LEU A 45 -3.79 -1.82 -20.84
N VAL A 46 -3.19 -1.92 -19.66
CA VAL A 46 -2.83 -0.75 -18.83
C VAL A 46 -1.86 0.21 -19.54
N GLU A 47 -0.98 -0.33 -20.37
CA GLU A 47 -0.01 0.46 -21.16
C GLU A 47 -0.55 0.90 -22.54
N GLY A 48 -1.77 0.53 -22.86
CA GLY A 48 -2.42 0.84 -24.13
C GLY A 48 -3.00 2.26 -24.20
N GLY A 49 -3.80 2.50 -25.24
CA GLY A 49 -4.51 3.76 -25.43
C GLY A 49 -5.70 3.93 -24.46
N PRO A 50 -6.43 5.07 -24.57
CA PRO A 50 -7.54 5.35 -23.66
C PRO A 50 -8.64 4.29 -23.60
N LEU A 51 -8.92 3.60 -24.72
CA LEU A 51 -9.90 2.52 -24.74
C LEU A 51 -9.38 1.27 -24.04
N ASP A 52 -8.11 0.93 -24.22
CA ASP A 52 -7.47 -0.20 -23.56
C ASP A 52 -7.43 0.04 -22.04
N GLN A 53 -7.01 1.22 -21.62
CA GLN A 53 -7.00 1.59 -20.20
C GLN A 53 -8.40 1.57 -19.59
N ASN A 54 -9.43 2.00 -20.30
CA ASN A 54 -10.79 1.92 -19.83
C ASN A 54 -11.23 0.46 -19.62
N GLU A 55 -10.92 -0.45 -20.57
CA GLU A 55 -11.20 -1.88 -20.43
C GLU A 55 -10.38 -2.50 -19.28
N PHE A 56 -9.10 -2.15 -19.17
CA PHE A 56 -8.28 -2.58 -18.03
C PHE A 56 -8.97 -2.25 -16.69
N PHE A 57 -9.36 -0.99 -16.48
CA PHE A 57 -9.96 -0.57 -15.23
C PHE A 57 -11.38 -1.09 -15.03
N HIS A 58 -12.11 -1.40 -16.11
CA HIS A 58 -13.37 -2.12 -16.02
C HIS A 58 -13.17 -3.50 -15.38
N GLN A 59 -12.25 -4.31 -15.89
CA GLN A 59 -11.95 -5.64 -15.35
C GLN A 59 -11.29 -5.56 -13.96
N TYR A 60 -10.39 -4.60 -13.76
CA TYR A 60 -9.72 -4.36 -12.49
C TYR A 60 -10.73 -4.08 -11.36
N CYS A 61 -11.66 -3.15 -11.57
CA CYS A 61 -12.70 -2.81 -10.59
C CYS A 61 -13.70 -3.97 -10.38
N ARG A 62 -14.05 -4.68 -11.47
CA ARG A 62 -14.88 -5.89 -11.42
C ARG A 62 -14.27 -6.95 -10.51
N PHE A 63 -12.95 -7.17 -10.60
CA PHE A 63 -12.25 -8.11 -9.73
C PHE A 63 -12.45 -7.79 -8.23
N PHE A 64 -12.22 -6.55 -7.81
CA PHE A 64 -12.42 -6.16 -6.41
C PHE A 64 -13.88 -6.34 -5.96
N GLN A 65 -14.83 -6.05 -6.84
CA GLN A 65 -16.25 -6.24 -6.56
C GLN A 65 -16.60 -7.72 -6.37
N GLU A 66 -16.18 -8.59 -7.28
CA GLU A 66 -16.46 -10.04 -7.22
C GLU A 66 -15.75 -10.72 -6.06
N MET A 67 -14.55 -10.25 -5.71
CA MET A 67 -13.79 -10.75 -4.55
C MET A 67 -14.27 -10.15 -3.22
N THR A 68 -15.38 -9.43 -3.22
CA THR A 68 -16.04 -8.89 -2.01
C THR A 68 -15.21 -7.89 -1.21
N TYR A 69 -14.38 -7.09 -1.89
CA TYR A 69 -13.73 -5.92 -1.29
C TYR A 69 -14.71 -4.75 -1.17
N ASP A 70 -14.46 -3.88 -0.19
CA ASP A 70 -15.25 -2.65 0.03
C ASP A 70 -14.61 -1.43 -0.65
N THR A 71 -13.34 -1.54 -1.03
CA THR A 71 -12.57 -0.51 -1.73
C THR A 71 -11.77 -1.11 -2.87
N VAL A 72 -11.47 -0.31 -3.89
CA VAL A 72 -10.51 -0.67 -4.93
C VAL A 72 -9.13 -0.11 -4.55
N SER A 73 -8.15 -0.98 -4.36
CA SER A 73 -6.78 -0.58 -4.06
C SER A 73 -6.05 -0.26 -5.37
N PHE A 74 -5.55 0.97 -5.51
CA PHE A 74 -4.81 1.38 -6.70
C PHE A 74 -3.85 2.54 -6.39
N GLU A 75 -2.68 2.49 -6.99
CA GLU A 75 -1.70 3.57 -6.95
C GLU A 75 -0.91 3.64 -8.25
N VAL A 76 -0.37 4.83 -8.54
CA VAL A 76 0.65 5.01 -9.58
C VAL A 76 1.96 5.36 -8.89
N THR A 77 2.97 4.54 -9.12
CA THR A 77 4.29 4.69 -8.49
C THR A 77 5.07 5.86 -9.10
N ILE A 78 5.77 6.61 -8.25
CA ILE A 78 6.64 7.69 -8.71
C ILE A 78 7.88 7.11 -9.38
N THR A 79 8.48 6.07 -8.82
CA THR A 79 9.75 5.48 -9.31
C THR A 79 9.66 5.07 -10.75
N ASP A 80 8.59 4.42 -11.20
CA ASP A 80 8.43 3.94 -12.58
C ASP A 80 8.44 5.06 -13.64
N LEU A 81 8.25 6.30 -13.21
CA LEU A 81 8.14 7.47 -14.07
C LEU A 81 9.37 8.41 -14.00
N LEU A 82 10.34 8.10 -13.13
CA LEU A 82 11.55 8.91 -12.96
C LEU A 82 12.57 8.64 -14.08
N PRO A 83 13.19 9.67 -14.67
CA PRO A 83 14.29 9.49 -15.60
C PRO A 83 15.44 8.68 -14.99
N GLY A 84 15.83 7.58 -15.65
CA GLY A 84 16.92 6.70 -15.19
C GLY A 84 16.56 5.76 -14.06
N HIS A 85 15.28 5.61 -13.73
CA HIS A 85 14.75 4.74 -12.67
C HIS A 85 15.22 3.28 -12.74
N GLY A 86 14.97 2.50 -11.66
CA GLY A 86 15.20 1.05 -11.57
C GLY A 86 16.44 0.65 -10.76
N ALA A 87 17.12 1.58 -10.09
CA ALA A 87 18.22 1.21 -9.21
C ALA A 87 17.76 0.48 -7.94
N ILE A 88 16.53 0.72 -7.49
CA ILE A 88 15.89 0.00 -6.38
C ILE A 88 15.78 -1.52 -6.65
N LEU A 89 15.65 -1.93 -7.90
CA LEU A 89 15.61 -3.34 -8.28
C LEU A 89 16.98 -4.03 -8.20
N GLY A 90 18.04 -3.26 -7.94
CA GLY A 90 19.43 -3.72 -7.94
C GLY A 90 20.02 -3.87 -9.34
N GLY A 91 21.30 -4.18 -9.41
CA GLY A 91 22.01 -4.46 -10.67
C GLY A 91 22.46 -3.24 -11.46
N LYS A 92 22.00 -2.03 -11.15
CA LYS A 92 22.50 -0.78 -11.74
C LYS A 92 22.60 0.34 -10.72
N ALA A 93 23.44 1.33 -11.01
CA ALA A 93 23.51 2.58 -10.24
C ALA A 93 22.32 3.49 -10.60
N GLY A 94 21.84 4.26 -9.64
CA GLY A 94 20.86 5.32 -9.89
C GLY A 94 21.46 6.50 -10.67
N PRO A 95 20.65 7.42 -11.18
CA PRO A 95 21.10 8.58 -11.94
C PRO A 95 21.85 9.63 -11.10
N ILE A 96 21.76 9.58 -9.77
CA ILE A 96 22.36 10.55 -8.85
C ILE A 96 23.47 9.87 -8.05
N GLN A 97 24.72 10.12 -8.42
CA GLN A 97 25.88 9.52 -7.74
C GLN A 97 26.68 10.52 -6.91
N ASN A 98 26.47 11.81 -7.13
CA ASN A 98 27.20 12.89 -6.48
C ASN A 98 26.39 14.20 -6.54
N ARG A 99 26.95 15.27 -5.94
CA ARG A 99 26.31 16.59 -5.88
C ARG A 99 26.05 17.21 -7.25
N ALA A 100 26.91 17.00 -8.23
CA ALA A 100 26.72 17.53 -9.57
C ALA A 100 25.55 16.84 -10.29
N ASP A 101 25.38 15.55 -10.09
CA ASP A 101 24.24 14.80 -10.65
C ASP A 101 22.92 15.25 -9.99
N LEU A 102 22.91 15.43 -8.66
CA LEU A 102 21.75 15.95 -7.94
C LEU A 102 21.30 17.31 -8.46
N GLN A 103 22.24 18.19 -8.79
CA GLN A 103 21.96 19.52 -9.33
C GLN A 103 21.46 19.50 -10.77
N LYS A 104 21.96 18.57 -11.60
CA LYS A 104 21.57 18.42 -13.02
C LYS A 104 20.29 17.65 -13.24
N TYR A 105 19.85 16.88 -12.23
CA TYR A 105 18.66 16.07 -12.35
C TYR A 105 17.43 16.97 -12.60
N PRO A 106 16.50 16.60 -13.51
CA PRO A 106 15.45 17.50 -13.99
C PRO A 106 14.26 17.63 -13.02
N TRP A 107 14.53 18.04 -11.78
CA TRP A 107 13.54 18.13 -10.69
C TRP A 107 12.29 18.91 -11.05
N ASP A 108 12.42 20.00 -11.83
CA ASP A 108 11.35 20.89 -12.26
C ASP A 108 10.39 20.25 -13.29
N GLN A 109 10.75 19.12 -13.86
CA GLN A 109 9.97 18.43 -14.87
C GLN A 109 9.22 17.19 -14.32
N LEU A 110 9.63 16.66 -13.15
CA LEU A 110 9.20 15.36 -12.66
C LEU A 110 7.70 15.30 -12.38
N SER A 111 7.14 16.32 -11.74
CA SER A 111 5.70 16.37 -11.47
C SER A 111 4.88 16.37 -12.76
N ARG A 112 5.32 17.12 -13.78
CA ARG A 112 4.67 17.12 -15.10
C ARG A 112 4.77 15.74 -15.75
N LEU A 113 5.95 15.10 -15.76
CA LEU A 113 6.16 13.77 -16.32
C LEU A 113 5.27 12.72 -15.63
N TYR A 114 5.15 12.80 -14.30
CA TYR A 114 4.26 11.94 -13.54
C TYR A 114 2.80 12.09 -14.03
N TRP A 115 2.31 13.32 -14.13
CA TRP A 115 0.91 13.56 -14.48
C TRP A 115 0.59 13.30 -15.96
N GLU A 116 1.55 13.37 -16.87
CA GLU A 116 1.38 12.99 -18.28
C GLU A 116 0.96 11.51 -18.43
N LYS A 117 1.40 10.63 -17.52
CA LYS A 117 1.02 9.21 -17.51
C LYS A 117 -0.10 8.89 -16.51
N ALA A 118 0.04 9.34 -15.28
CA ALA A 118 -0.83 8.94 -14.18
C ALA A 118 -2.28 9.42 -14.34
N ASP A 119 -2.48 10.61 -14.93
CA ASP A 119 -3.81 11.23 -15.04
C ASP A 119 -4.80 10.37 -15.84
N ALA A 120 -4.35 9.73 -16.91
CA ALA A 120 -5.19 8.85 -17.72
C ALA A 120 -5.65 7.61 -16.94
N GLN A 121 -4.75 6.99 -16.18
CA GLN A 121 -5.06 5.82 -15.36
C GLN A 121 -6.03 6.17 -14.22
N PHE A 122 -5.81 7.28 -13.50
CA PHE A 122 -6.74 7.72 -12.46
C PHE A 122 -8.13 8.06 -13.03
N LYS A 123 -8.21 8.70 -14.19
CA LYS A 123 -9.49 8.98 -14.86
C LYS A 123 -10.24 7.70 -15.24
N ALA A 124 -9.53 6.74 -15.82
CA ALA A 124 -10.12 5.47 -16.21
C ALA A 124 -10.60 4.66 -15.00
N LEU A 125 -9.80 4.62 -13.91
CA LEU A 125 -10.23 4.02 -12.64
C LEU A 125 -11.53 4.65 -12.11
N VAL A 126 -11.57 5.98 -12.05
CA VAL A 126 -12.75 6.71 -11.52
C VAL A 126 -13.99 6.45 -12.36
N ALA A 127 -13.85 6.40 -13.69
CA ALA A 127 -14.95 6.13 -14.61
C ALA A 127 -15.55 4.72 -14.45
N ASN A 128 -14.76 3.76 -13.97
CA ASN A 128 -15.18 2.36 -13.82
C ASN A 128 -15.46 1.95 -12.36
N MET A 129 -15.50 2.91 -11.42
CA MET A 129 -15.70 2.61 -9.99
C MET A 129 -17.08 2.03 -9.72
N PRO A 130 -17.19 0.81 -9.15
CA PRO A 130 -18.49 0.19 -8.87
C PRO A 130 -19.27 0.94 -7.80
N GLY A 131 -20.61 0.83 -7.87
CA GLY A 131 -21.49 1.41 -6.85
C GLY A 131 -21.18 0.91 -5.44
N GLY A 132 -21.15 1.81 -4.46
CA GLY A 132 -20.81 1.50 -3.06
C GLY A 132 -19.32 1.39 -2.78
N MET A 133 -18.45 1.38 -3.79
CA MET A 133 -17.00 1.36 -3.66
C MET A 133 -16.39 2.74 -3.87
N LYS A 134 -15.19 2.92 -3.34
CA LYS A 134 -14.28 4.04 -3.56
C LYS A 134 -12.84 3.53 -3.63
N ALA A 135 -11.95 4.32 -4.18
CA ALA A 135 -10.54 3.96 -4.26
C ALA A 135 -9.80 4.17 -2.92
N LEU A 136 -8.77 3.36 -2.72
CA LEU A 136 -7.78 3.44 -1.66
C LEU A 136 -6.38 3.40 -2.30
N GLY A 137 -5.49 4.32 -1.91
CA GLY A 137 -4.14 4.38 -2.48
C GLY A 137 -3.76 5.78 -2.94
N GLY A 138 -3.50 5.93 -4.22
CA GLY A 138 -3.16 7.21 -4.86
C GLY A 138 -1.76 7.26 -5.43
N VAL A 139 -0.86 8.05 -4.82
CA VAL A 139 0.53 8.20 -5.29
C VAL A 139 1.42 7.21 -4.56
N GLY A 140 1.96 6.25 -5.29
CA GLY A 140 2.83 5.19 -4.75
C GLY A 140 4.26 5.66 -4.51
N ASN A 141 4.99 4.86 -3.76
CA ASN A 141 6.33 5.05 -3.20
C ASN A 141 6.45 6.17 -2.15
N GLY A 142 7.24 5.88 -1.14
CA GLY A 142 7.69 6.83 -0.15
C GLY A 142 9.06 7.42 -0.47
N VAL A 143 9.52 8.24 0.43
CA VAL A 143 10.75 9.03 0.28
C VAL A 143 11.99 8.15 0.19
N PHE A 144 12.03 7.06 0.96
CA PHE A 144 13.18 6.18 1.04
C PHE A 144 13.32 5.35 -0.24
N GLU A 145 12.25 4.71 -0.71
CA GLU A 145 12.24 3.97 -1.99
C GLU A 145 12.60 4.86 -3.17
N ILE A 146 12.10 6.09 -3.22
CA ILE A 146 12.48 7.05 -4.26
C ILE A 146 13.98 7.38 -4.15
N SER A 147 14.54 7.51 -2.93
CA SER A 147 15.97 7.76 -2.75
C SER A 147 16.83 6.56 -3.17
N GLU A 148 16.36 5.34 -2.90
CA GLU A 148 17.01 4.11 -3.35
C GLU A 148 17.02 4.01 -4.87
N ASP A 149 15.92 4.37 -5.52
CA ASP A 149 15.82 4.32 -6.97
C ASP A 149 16.69 5.37 -7.68
N LEU A 150 16.80 6.55 -7.09
CA LEU A 150 17.61 7.64 -7.65
C LEU A 150 19.12 7.47 -7.42
N VAL A 151 19.53 6.76 -6.38
CA VAL A 151 20.94 6.68 -5.94
C VAL A 151 21.49 5.27 -6.01
N GLY A 152 20.67 4.27 -5.72
CA GLY A 152 21.06 2.90 -5.42
C GLY A 152 21.42 2.72 -3.95
N PHE A 153 20.99 1.61 -3.34
CA PHE A 153 21.10 1.37 -1.89
C PHE A 153 22.52 1.54 -1.33
N GLN A 154 23.51 0.95 -2.00
CA GLN A 154 24.89 1.00 -1.53
C GLN A 154 25.46 2.44 -1.54
N ASN A 155 25.24 3.18 -2.63
CA ASN A 155 25.73 4.55 -2.74
C ASN A 155 24.95 5.49 -1.80
N LEU A 156 23.67 5.24 -1.57
CA LEU A 156 22.86 5.97 -0.59
C LEU A 156 23.44 5.83 0.82
N ALA A 157 23.88 4.62 1.20
CA ALA A 157 24.52 4.38 2.48
C ALA A 157 25.86 5.15 2.61
N TYR A 158 26.69 5.16 1.57
CA TYR A 158 27.95 5.96 1.55
C TYR A 158 27.64 7.46 1.59
N MET A 159 26.69 7.93 0.78
CA MET A 159 26.32 9.34 0.76
C MET A 159 25.85 9.83 2.13
N GLN A 160 25.09 9.02 2.86
CA GLN A 160 24.62 9.36 4.21
C GLN A 160 25.77 9.46 5.22
N ALA A 161 26.82 8.66 5.06
CA ALA A 161 27.97 8.66 5.96
C ALA A 161 28.97 9.79 5.62
N ASP A 162 29.27 9.98 4.34
CA ASP A 162 30.36 10.82 3.86
C ASP A 162 29.92 12.27 3.55
N ASP A 163 28.68 12.47 3.10
CA ASP A 163 28.10 13.80 2.79
C ASP A 163 26.66 13.93 3.32
N PRO A 164 26.46 14.11 4.62
CA PRO A 164 25.14 14.27 5.21
C PRO A 164 24.35 15.49 4.67
N GLU A 165 25.04 16.52 4.19
CA GLU A 165 24.40 17.69 3.58
C GLU A 165 23.79 17.36 2.22
N LEU A 166 24.51 16.56 1.41
CA LEU A 166 23.99 16.06 0.13
C LEU A 166 22.78 15.17 0.36
N SER A 167 22.84 14.28 1.38
CA SER A 167 21.71 13.45 1.78
C SER A 167 20.49 14.28 2.18
N ALA A 168 20.69 15.29 3.03
CA ALA A 168 19.63 16.20 3.44
C ALA A 168 18.98 16.92 2.25
N GLU A 169 19.79 17.37 1.30
CA GLU A 169 19.30 18.02 0.08
C GLU A 169 18.52 17.06 -0.81
N LEU A 170 19.01 15.82 -1.00
CA LEU A 170 18.31 14.75 -1.74
C LEU A 170 16.91 14.52 -1.17
N TYR A 171 16.82 14.20 0.13
CA TYR A 171 15.54 13.93 0.79
C TYR A 171 14.60 15.13 0.75
N ARG A 172 15.12 16.33 0.87
CA ARG A 172 14.31 17.56 0.76
C ARG A 172 13.74 17.74 -0.65
N ARG A 173 14.51 17.46 -1.71
CA ARG A 173 14.04 17.53 -3.10
C ARG A 173 12.99 16.48 -3.39
N ILE A 174 13.18 15.24 -2.94
CA ILE A 174 12.19 14.18 -3.05
C ILE A 174 10.90 14.58 -2.31
N GLY A 175 11.02 15.09 -1.08
CA GLY A 175 9.87 15.57 -0.32
C GLY A 175 9.12 16.71 -1.00
N ASN A 176 9.82 17.62 -1.68
CA ASN A 176 9.19 18.68 -2.47
C ASN A 176 8.39 18.10 -3.65
N LEU A 177 9.00 17.17 -4.39
CA LEU A 177 8.35 16.48 -5.49
C LEU A 177 7.08 15.75 -5.03
N MET A 178 7.18 15.00 -3.93
CA MET A 178 6.02 14.29 -3.37
C MET A 178 4.89 15.26 -2.98
N VAL A 179 5.21 16.36 -2.30
CA VAL A 179 4.19 17.37 -1.92
C VAL A 179 3.53 17.95 -3.16
N GLU A 180 4.28 18.24 -4.22
CA GLU A 180 3.74 18.76 -5.47
C GLU A 180 2.79 17.76 -6.14
N ILE A 181 3.21 16.50 -6.29
CA ILE A 181 2.39 15.43 -6.88
C ILE A 181 1.13 15.18 -6.04
N TRP A 182 1.28 15.06 -4.71
CA TRP A 182 0.15 14.83 -3.80
C TRP A 182 -0.84 15.98 -3.76
N THR A 183 -0.37 17.22 -3.91
CA THR A 183 -1.27 18.40 -4.00
C THR A 183 -2.19 18.27 -5.20
N VAL A 184 -1.63 18.03 -6.38
CA VAL A 184 -2.42 17.85 -7.62
C VAL A 184 -3.33 16.61 -7.53
N PHE A 185 -2.85 15.53 -6.91
CA PHE A 185 -3.67 14.33 -6.70
C PHE A 185 -4.92 14.63 -5.86
N LEU A 186 -4.74 15.31 -4.74
CA LEU A 186 -5.85 15.66 -3.85
C LEU A 186 -6.82 16.64 -4.49
N GLU A 187 -6.32 17.61 -5.26
CA GLU A 187 -7.18 18.53 -6.00
C GLU A 187 -8.06 17.83 -7.04
N ARG A 188 -7.54 16.81 -7.72
CA ARG A 188 -8.25 16.15 -8.83
C ARG A 188 -9.06 14.92 -8.41
N TYR A 189 -8.58 14.15 -7.44
CA TYR A 189 -9.05 12.79 -7.18
C TYR A 189 -9.50 12.53 -5.74
N ALA A 190 -9.44 13.50 -4.82
CA ALA A 190 -9.82 13.30 -3.43
C ALA A 190 -11.25 12.77 -3.26
N ASP A 191 -12.19 13.12 -4.15
CA ASP A 191 -13.58 12.61 -4.06
C ASP A 191 -13.70 11.12 -4.39
N ALA A 192 -12.83 10.61 -5.24
CA ALA A 192 -12.82 9.21 -5.64
C ALA A 192 -11.99 8.35 -4.66
N PHE A 193 -10.94 8.90 -4.06
CA PHE A 193 -10.07 8.22 -3.10
C PHE A 193 -10.46 8.58 -1.67
N VAL A 194 -11.02 7.62 -0.93
CA VAL A 194 -11.46 7.85 0.45
C VAL A 194 -10.35 7.61 1.48
N ILE A 195 -9.29 6.90 1.11
CA ILE A 195 -8.12 6.60 1.92
C ILE A 195 -6.89 6.84 1.04
N CYS A 196 -5.96 7.66 1.54
CA CYS A 196 -4.68 7.88 0.88
C CYS A 196 -3.62 6.94 1.45
N ARG A 197 -2.71 6.44 0.59
CA ARG A 197 -1.63 5.53 0.97
C ARG A 197 -0.40 5.80 0.14
N PHE A 198 0.77 5.65 0.74
CA PHE A 198 1.98 5.25 0.03
C PHE A 198 2.66 4.07 0.73
N GLY A 199 3.46 3.31 -0.02
CA GLY A 199 4.42 2.34 0.50
C GLY A 199 5.81 2.97 0.62
N ASP A 200 6.55 2.56 1.65
CA ASP A 200 7.97 2.90 1.78
C ASP A 200 8.66 1.87 2.69
N ASP A 201 9.40 0.95 2.08
CA ASP A 201 9.96 -0.19 2.79
C ASP A 201 11.20 0.22 3.57
N LEU A 202 11.02 0.50 4.87
CA LEU A 202 12.10 0.93 5.77
C LEU A 202 12.82 -0.21 6.48
N GLY A 203 12.31 -1.44 6.37
CA GLY A 203 12.79 -2.58 7.15
C GLY A 203 13.30 -3.74 6.34
N PHE A 204 14.22 -4.49 6.97
CA PHE A 204 14.64 -5.82 6.59
C PHE A 204 14.22 -6.82 7.68
N LYS A 205 14.51 -8.13 7.51
CA LYS A 205 14.09 -9.18 8.46
C LYS A 205 14.60 -8.96 9.88
N THR A 206 15.76 -8.32 10.06
CA THR A 206 16.44 -8.20 11.36
C THR A 206 16.44 -6.79 11.95
N SER A 207 16.33 -5.76 11.11
CA SER A 207 16.40 -4.35 11.53
C SER A 207 15.81 -3.44 10.46
N THR A 208 15.80 -2.12 10.69
CA THR A 208 15.62 -1.12 9.63
C THR A 208 16.78 -1.17 8.63
N LEU A 209 16.49 -0.85 7.36
CA LEU A 209 17.49 -0.82 6.27
C LEU A 209 18.58 0.23 6.49
N VAL A 210 18.21 1.36 7.04
CA VAL A 210 19.13 2.41 7.49
C VAL A 210 18.90 2.69 8.97
N SER A 211 19.83 3.42 9.63
CA SER A 211 19.73 3.66 11.06
C SER A 211 18.41 4.37 11.43
N PRO A 212 17.80 4.08 12.59
CA PRO A 212 16.63 4.84 13.07
C PRO A 212 16.91 6.35 13.17
N LYS A 213 18.17 6.74 13.44
CA LYS A 213 18.59 8.15 13.44
C LYS A 213 18.44 8.76 12.06
N THR A 214 18.91 8.08 11.00
CA THR A 214 18.78 8.51 9.60
C THR A 214 17.30 8.67 9.21
N ILE A 215 16.46 7.69 9.55
CA ILE A 215 15.02 7.74 9.28
C ILE A 215 14.39 8.97 9.94
N ARG A 216 14.64 9.19 11.24
CA ARG A 216 14.13 10.36 11.98
C ARG A 216 14.61 11.68 11.42
N GLN A 217 15.87 11.72 10.97
CA GLN A 217 16.49 12.96 10.49
C GLN A 217 16.05 13.34 9.09
N PHE A 218 15.92 12.39 8.16
CA PHE A 218 15.76 12.67 6.74
C PHE A 218 14.40 12.23 6.18
N VAL A 219 13.90 11.05 6.58
CA VAL A 219 12.68 10.46 6.00
C VAL A 219 11.41 11.00 6.67
N LEU A 220 11.31 10.88 7.98
CA LEU A 220 10.11 11.26 8.71
C LEU A 220 9.68 12.74 8.55
N PRO A 221 10.60 13.73 8.45
CA PRO A 221 10.19 15.10 8.14
C PRO A 221 9.47 15.24 6.80
N GLN A 222 9.82 14.43 5.81
CA GLN A 222 9.15 14.46 4.50
C GLN A 222 7.80 13.72 4.54
N TYR A 223 7.72 12.60 5.26
CA TYR A 223 6.44 11.93 5.54
C TYR A 223 5.44 12.89 6.16
N LYS A 224 5.87 13.63 7.19
CA LYS A 224 4.99 14.58 7.88
C LYS A 224 4.35 15.58 6.93
N ARG A 225 5.10 16.09 5.96
CA ARG A 225 4.59 17.06 4.97
C ARG A 225 3.46 16.45 4.12
N VAL A 226 3.62 15.22 3.65
CA VAL A 226 2.60 14.53 2.85
C VAL A 226 1.40 14.15 3.72
N ILE A 227 1.64 13.60 4.91
CA ILE A 227 0.57 13.21 5.84
C ILE A 227 -0.26 14.44 6.25
N ASP A 228 0.37 15.57 6.57
CA ASP A 228 -0.33 16.81 6.92
C ASP A 228 -1.18 17.33 5.76
N LEU A 229 -0.67 17.24 4.53
CA LEU A 229 -1.41 17.62 3.32
C LEU A 229 -2.66 16.75 3.13
N VAL A 230 -2.51 15.42 3.24
CA VAL A 230 -3.62 14.47 3.13
C VAL A 230 -4.67 14.69 4.23
N LYS A 231 -4.22 14.89 5.47
CA LYS A 231 -5.12 15.18 6.61
C LYS A 231 -5.80 16.54 6.46
N GLY A 232 -5.11 17.52 5.91
CA GLY A 232 -5.69 18.85 5.58
C GLY A 232 -6.82 18.75 4.55
N ALA A 233 -6.77 17.77 3.66
CA ALA A 233 -7.85 17.43 2.73
C ALA A 233 -8.96 16.53 3.36
N GLY A 234 -8.91 16.28 4.67
CA GLY A 234 -9.90 15.47 5.39
C GLY A 234 -9.82 13.96 5.10
N LYS A 235 -8.68 13.47 4.60
CA LYS A 235 -8.51 12.05 4.26
C LYS A 235 -7.68 11.32 5.32
N PRO A 236 -8.06 10.08 5.70
CA PRO A 236 -7.21 9.22 6.51
C PRO A 236 -6.02 8.71 5.68
N PHE A 237 -4.93 8.42 6.38
CA PHE A 237 -3.68 7.97 5.81
C PHE A 237 -3.32 6.55 6.27
N LEU A 238 -3.20 5.63 5.32
CA LEU A 238 -2.68 4.28 5.50
C LEU A 238 -1.20 4.27 5.11
N TRP A 239 -0.35 3.74 5.97
CA TRP A 239 1.06 3.56 5.67
C TRP A 239 1.40 2.09 5.45
N HIS A 240 2.05 1.78 4.33
CA HIS A 240 2.62 0.46 4.06
C HIS A 240 4.13 0.52 4.27
N SER A 241 4.68 -0.45 4.98
CA SER A 241 6.13 -0.64 5.10
C SER A 241 6.44 -2.06 5.53
N CYS A 242 7.30 -2.72 4.78
CA CYS A 242 7.77 -4.07 5.07
C CYS A 242 8.91 -4.08 6.09
N GLY A 243 9.18 -5.27 6.62
CA GLY A 243 10.32 -5.55 7.46
C GLY A 243 10.18 -5.17 8.93
N LYS A 244 11.31 -5.27 9.64
CA LYS A 244 11.37 -5.03 11.10
C LYS A 244 11.54 -3.54 11.40
N ILE A 245 10.44 -2.84 11.56
CA ILE A 245 10.38 -1.38 11.72
C ILE A 245 10.00 -0.91 13.14
N PHE A 246 9.96 -1.80 14.13
CA PHE A 246 9.56 -1.48 15.49
C PHE A 246 10.33 -0.30 16.11
N ALA A 247 11.60 -0.12 15.73
CA ALA A 247 12.47 0.95 16.24
C ALA A 247 11.99 2.38 15.87
N VAL A 248 11.12 2.52 14.87
CA VAL A 248 10.61 3.80 14.37
C VAL A 248 9.08 3.88 14.33
N MET A 249 8.39 2.79 14.68
CA MET A 249 6.94 2.72 14.55
C MET A 249 6.19 3.76 15.38
N ASP A 250 6.66 4.03 16.61
CA ASP A 250 6.08 5.06 17.48
C ASP A 250 6.25 6.47 16.88
N ASP A 251 7.39 6.73 16.24
CA ASP A 251 7.64 8.00 15.56
C ASP A 251 6.69 8.16 14.37
N VAL A 252 6.49 7.11 13.58
CA VAL A 252 5.56 7.13 12.43
C VAL A 252 4.11 7.31 12.87
N ILE A 253 3.67 6.64 13.95
CA ILE A 253 2.34 6.86 14.53
C ILE A 253 2.17 8.31 14.97
N ALA A 254 3.21 8.90 15.57
CA ALA A 254 3.18 10.30 16.01
C ALA A 254 3.03 11.31 14.87
N LEU A 255 3.40 10.95 13.62
CA LEU A 255 3.11 11.76 12.43
C LEU A 255 1.61 11.83 12.11
N GLY A 256 0.83 10.89 12.63
CA GLY A 256 -0.63 10.88 12.50
C GLY A 256 -1.15 9.97 11.41
N ILE A 257 -0.48 8.86 11.11
CA ILE A 257 -1.06 7.79 10.31
C ILE A 257 -2.28 7.21 11.01
N ASN A 258 -3.25 6.74 10.24
CA ASN A 258 -4.49 6.17 10.74
C ASN A 258 -4.43 4.64 10.82
N ALA A 259 -3.66 4.02 9.95
CA ALA A 259 -3.51 2.57 9.90
C ALA A 259 -2.16 2.17 9.29
N LYS A 260 -1.78 0.92 9.53
CA LYS A 260 -0.55 0.30 9.00
C LYS A 260 -0.88 -1.02 8.32
N HIS A 261 -0.24 -1.28 7.22
CA HIS A 261 -0.03 -2.54 6.51
C HIS A 261 1.48 -2.72 6.36
N SER A 262 2.07 -3.77 6.50
CA SER A 262 2.19 -5.14 6.16
C SER A 262 2.62 -5.99 7.38
N ASN A 263 2.77 -7.30 7.19
CA ASN A 263 3.38 -8.18 8.18
C ASN A 263 4.03 -9.40 7.51
N GLU A 264 5.06 -9.93 8.15
CA GLU A 264 5.67 -11.21 7.83
C GLU A 264 5.81 -11.98 9.15
N ASP A 265 5.25 -13.20 9.23
CA ASP A 265 5.27 -14.01 10.46
C ASP A 265 6.71 -14.40 10.86
N ALA A 266 7.64 -14.50 9.87
CA ALA A 266 9.07 -14.71 10.10
C ALA A 266 9.76 -13.55 10.85
N ILE A 267 9.20 -12.34 10.81
CA ILE A 267 9.71 -11.16 11.54
C ILE A 267 9.00 -11.02 12.88
N ALA A 268 7.67 -11.06 12.86
CA ALA A 268 6.84 -11.00 14.05
C ALA A 268 5.41 -11.47 13.71
N PRO A 269 4.80 -12.34 14.51
CA PRO A 269 3.42 -12.75 14.31
C PRO A 269 2.48 -11.55 14.40
N PHE A 270 1.38 -11.57 13.65
CA PHE A 270 0.45 -10.44 13.60
C PHE A 270 -0.18 -10.11 14.97
N ASP A 271 -0.32 -11.10 15.85
CA ASP A 271 -0.73 -10.90 17.26
C ASP A 271 0.18 -9.90 18.00
N GLN A 272 1.48 -9.88 17.68
CA GLN A 272 2.41 -8.92 18.29
C GLN A 272 2.12 -7.49 17.78
N TRP A 273 1.82 -7.31 16.49
CA TRP A 273 1.40 -6.02 15.95
C TRP A 273 0.12 -5.53 16.62
N ILE A 274 -0.87 -6.40 16.80
CA ILE A 274 -2.11 -6.08 17.50
C ILE A 274 -1.83 -5.67 18.95
N SER A 275 -1.01 -6.45 19.68
CA SER A 275 -0.68 -6.17 21.08
C SER A 275 0.02 -4.82 21.27
N LEU A 276 0.91 -4.43 20.34
CA LEU A 276 1.70 -3.20 20.45
C LEU A 276 0.95 -1.96 19.96
N TYR A 277 0.12 -2.09 18.91
CA TYR A 277 -0.39 -0.93 18.18
C TYR A 277 -1.91 -0.96 17.92
N GLY A 278 -2.59 -2.09 18.12
CA GLY A 278 -4.01 -2.26 17.77
C GLY A 278 -4.97 -1.34 18.52
N ASP A 279 -4.58 -0.81 19.67
CA ASP A 279 -5.34 0.21 20.41
C ASP A 279 -5.16 1.64 19.87
N ARG A 280 -4.14 1.86 19.03
CA ARG A 280 -3.71 3.20 18.59
C ARG A 280 -4.05 3.48 17.12
N ILE A 281 -3.94 2.48 16.25
CA ILE A 281 -4.16 2.58 14.81
C ILE A 281 -4.86 1.34 14.27
N GLY A 282 -5.48 1.47 13.11
CA GLY A 282 -5.97 0.32 12.35
C GLY A 282 -4.82 -0.56 11.84
N LEU A 283 -5.04 -1.86 11.80
CA LEU A 283 -4.08 -2.85 11.30
C LEU A 283 -4.71 -3.65 10.16
N LEU A 284 -3.99 -3.72 9.02
CA LEU A 284 -4.42 -4.41 7.82
C LEU A 284 -3.43 -5.53 7.49
N GLY A 285 -3.94 -6.69 7.06
CA GLY A 285 -3.13 -7.86 6.73
C GLY A 285 -3.46 -9.07 7.62
N GLY A 286 -2.44 -9.74 8.13
CA GLY A 286 -2.56 -10.86 9.09
C GLY A 286 -2.37 -12.24 8.46
N VAL A 287 -2.42 -12.37 7.14
CA VAL A 287 -2.16 -13.62 6.43
C VAL A 287 -0.77 -13.56 5.81
N ASP A 288 0.16 -14.38 6.30
CA ASP A 288 1.50 -14.48 5.71
C ASP A 288 1.41 -15.01 4.27
N VAL A 289 2.14 -14.40 3.34
CA VAL A 289 2.16 -14.82 1.93
C VAL A 289 2.72 -16.23 1.77
N ASP A 290 3.68 -16.64 2.60
CA ASP A 290 4.21 -18.00 2.60
C ASP A 290 3.13 -19.06 2.89
N LEU A 291 2.15 -18.72 3.73
CA LEU A 291 1.00 -19.60 3.98
C LEU A 291 0.21 -19.88 2.70
N LEU A 292 -0.03 -18.84 1.89
CA LEU A 292 -0.76 -18.96 0.62
C LEU A 292 0.00 -19.80 -0.41
N CYS A 293 1.34 -19.79 -0.34
CA CYS A 293 2.21 -20.49 -1.29
C CYS A 293 2.51 -21.94 -0.90
N GLN A 294 2.50 -22.27 0.40
CA GLN A 294 3.08 -23.52 0.89
C GLN A 294 2.03 -24.54 1.39
N LYS A 295 0.85 -24.05 1.79
CA LYS A 295 -0.21 -24.94 2.31
C LYS A 295 -1.16 -25.42 1.23
N LYS A 296 -1.87 -26.50 1.54
CA LYS A 296 -2.97 -26.98 0.68
C LYS A 296 -4.16 -26.04 0.77
N PRO A 297 -4.93 -25.86 -0.32
CA PRO A 297 -6.06 -24.93 -0.35
C PRO A 297 -7.01 -25.04 0.85
N ALA A 298 -7.54 -26.19 1.17
CA ALA A 298 -8.46 -26.38 2.29
C ALA A 298 -7.86 -26.01 3.66
N GLU A 299 -6.56 -26.23 3.86
CA GLU A 299 -5.86 -25.84 5.09
C GLU A 299 -5.71 -24.31 5.20
N ILE A 300 -5.60 -23.63 4.07
CA ILE A 300 -5.51 -22.14 4.02
C ILE A 300 -6.80 -21.52 4.54
N ALA A 301 -7.97 -21.92 4.00
CA ALA A 301 -9.25 -21.35 4.42
C ALA A 301 -9.52 -21.55 5.92
N ASP A 302 -9.19 -22.74 6.45
CA ASP A 302 -9.36 -23.04 7.88
C ASP A 302 -8.43 -22.17 8.75
N GLU A 303 -7.15 -22.05 8.38
CA GLU A 303 -6.19 -21.24 9.14
C GLU A 303 -6.54 -19.76 9.07
N VAL A 304 -6.94 -19.25 7.91
CA VAL A 304 -7.38 -17.86 7.73
C VAL A 304 -8.64 -17.58 8.57
N PHE A 305 -9.59 -18.52 8.60
CA PHE A 305 -10.78 -18.41 9.44
C PHE A 305 -10.42 -18.30 10.93
N GLU A 306 -9.61 -19.21 11.45
CA GLU A 306 -9.24 -19.22 12.87
C GLU A 306 -8.39 -17.99 13.26
N LYS A 307 -7.34 -17.68 12.48
CA LYS A 307 -6.49 -16.50 12.71
C LYS A 307 -7.30 -15.22 12.58
N GLY A 308 -8.08 -15.09 11.50
CA GLY A 308 -8.87 -13.90 11.22
C GLY A 308 -9.92 -13.61 12.29
N LYS A 309 -10.65 -14.60 12.80
CA LYS A 309 -11.56 -14.45 13.96
C LYS A 309 -10.82 -13.96 15.20
N ARG A 310 -9.65 -14.53 15.50
CA ARG A 310 -8.83 -14.12 16.63
C ARG A 310 -8.38 -12.66 16.50
N PHE A 311 -7.84 -12.27 15.33
CA PHE A 311 -7.39 -10.90 15.07
C PHE A 311 -8.56 -9.90 15.13
N ARG A 312 -9.69 -10.29 14.54
CA ARG A 312 -10.93 -9.52 14.56
C ARG A 312 -11.48 -9.27 15.97
N ALA A 313 -11.29 -10.23 16.86
CA ALA A 313 -11.69 -10.11 18.28
C ALA A 313 -10.72 -9.21 19.07
N ALA A 314 -9.43 -9.27 18.78
CA ALA A 314 -8.38 -8.61 19.53
C ALA A 314 -8.11 -7.16 19.09
N ALA A 315 -8.20 -6.84 17.79
CA ALA A 315 -7.96 -5.50 17.28
C ALA A 315 -9.26 -4.67 17.19
N ARG A 316 -9.17 -3.36 17.41
CA ARG A 316 -10.31 -2.44 17.21
C ARG A 316 -10.59 -2.22 15.73
N GLY A 317 -9.62 -1.67 14.98
CA GLY A 317 -9.67 -1.49 13.55
C GLY A 317 -8.87 -2.59 12.85
N TYR A 318 -9.55 -3.54 12.21
CA TYR A 318 -8.89 -4.65 11.51
C TYR A 318 -9.52 -4.90 10.15
N ALA A 319 -8.65 -5.06 9.14
CA ALA A 319 -9.01 -5.57 7.82
C ALA A 319 -8.13 -6.78 7.51
N LEU A 320 -8.74 -7.89 7.08
CA LEU A 320 -8.03 -9.12 6.71
C LEU A 320 -7.44 -8.97 5.31
N GLY A 321 -6.24 -9.46 5.12
CA GLY A 321 -5.57 -9.56 3.83
C GLY A 321 -4.20 -10.21 3.94
N SER A 322 -3.48 -10.29 2.83
CA SER A 322 -2.11 -10.76 2.86
C SER A 322 -1.21 -9.80 3.64
N GLY A 323 -0.09 -10.30 4.11
CA GLY A 323 0.91 -9.49 4.82
C GLY A 323 1.74 -8.61 3.90
N ASN A 324 1.57 -8.71 2.59
CA ASN A 324 2.33 -7.93 1.61
C ASN A 324 1.45 -7.64 0.37
N SER A 325 1.89 -7.99 -0.83
CA SER A 325 1.15 -7.96 -2.08
C SER A 325 0.82 -9.39 -2.52
N ILE A 326 -0.02 -9.55 -3.53
CA ILE A 326 -0.30 -10.82 -4.23
C ILE A 326 0.40 -10.79 -5.59
N PRO A 327 1.70 -11.11 -5.67
CA PRO A 327 2.42 -11.20 -6.92
C PRO A 327 2.14 -12.51 -7.68
N GLU A 328 2.62 -12.63 -8.90
CA GLU A 328 2.32 -13.74 -9.81
C GLU A 328 2.74 -15.12 -9.31
N TYR A 329 3.70 -15.20 -8.40
CA TYR A 329 4.14 -16.48 -7.83
C TYR A 329 3.16 -17.05 -6.78
N VAL A 330 2.21 -16.25 -6.28
CA VAL A 330 1.18 -16.74 -5.36
C VAL A 330 0.18 -17.59 -6.14
N PRO A 331 -0.06 -18.84 -5.74
CA PRO A 331 -1.07 -19.67 -6.39
C PRO A 331 -2.47 -19.04 -6.28
N VAL A 332 -3.20 -19.02 -7.39
CA VAL A 332 -4.57 -18.48 -7.44
C VAL A 332 -5.47 -19.18 -6.43
N ASP A 333 -5.37 -20.52 -6.32
CA ASP A 333 -6.14 -21.28 -5.33
C ASP A 333 -5.83 -20.81 -3.90
N GLY A 334 -4.55 -20.53 -3.59
CA GLY A 334 -4.17 -20.02 -2.27
C GLY A 334 -4.81 -18.66 -1.96
N TYR A 335 -4.82 -17.75 -2.94
CA TYR A 335 -5.50 -16.48 -2.82
C TYR A 335 -7.03 -16.63 -2.65
N LEU A 336 -7.67 -17.49 -3.46
CA LEU A 336 -9.12 -17.72 -3.37
C LEU A 336 -9.53 -18.33 -2.03
N GLU A 337 -8.73 -19.22 -1.47
CA GLU A 337 -8.98 -19.80 -0.15
C GLU A 337 -8.80 -18.78 1.00
N MET A 338 -7.90 -17.80 0.84
CA MET A 338 -7.85 -16.66 1.77
C MET A 338 -9.15 -15.86 1.74
N ILE A 339 -9.68 -15.57 0.55
CA ILE A 339 -10.96 -14.87 0.39
C ILE A 339 -12.11 -15.71 0.96
N GLU A 340 -12.09 -17.04 0.75
CA GLU A 340 -13.08 -17.96 1.32
C GLU A 340 -13.04 -17.94 2.86
N GLY A 341 -11.86 -17.98 3.46
CA GLY A 341 -11.70 -17.83 4.91
C GLY A 341 -12.34 -16.53 5.44
N ALA A 342 -12.15 -15.41 4.72
CA ALA A 342 -12.77 -14.13 5.07
C ALA A 342 -14.31 -14.16 4.94
N ARG A 343 -14.85 -14.83 3.91
CA ARG A 343 -16.30 -15.02 3.73
C ARG A 343 -16.91 -15.81 4.89
N ARG A 344 -16.29 -16.91 5.27
CA ARG A 344 -16.70 -17.75 6.41
C ARG A 344 -16.73 -16.97 7.74
N ILE A 345 -15.77 -16.06 7.96
CA ILE A 345 -15.79 -15.18 9.14
C ILE A 345 -17.02 -14.28 9.12
N ARG A 346 -17.33 -13.64 7.98
CA ARG A 346 -18.52 -12.78 7.83
C ARG A 346 -19.82 -13.54 8.09
N GLU A 347 -19.95 -14.75 7.54
CA GLU A 347 -21.12 -15.62 7.76
C GLU A 347 -21.29 -16.01 9.24
N SER A 348 -20.17 -16.30 9.92
CA SER A 348 -20.16 -16.54 11.38
C SER A 348 -20.63 -15.29 12.15
N GLU A 349 -20.19 -14.09 11.79
CA GLU A 349 -20.61 -12.82 12.41
C GLU A 349 -22.11 -12.54 12.19
N GLU A 350 -22.66 -12.86 11.01
CA GLU A 350 -24.10 -12.72 10.72
C GLU A 350 -24.92 -13.70 11.56
N THR A 351 -24.50 -14.94 11.66
CA THR A 351 -25.17 -15.97 12.47
C THR A 351 -25.19 -15.59 13.95
N GLU A 352 -24.07 -15.10 14.48
CA GLU A 352 -23.97 -14.64 15.88
C GLU A 352 -24.92 -13.46 16.18
N LYS A 353 -25.12 -12.53 15.20
CA LYS A 353 -26.08 -11.41 15.33
C LYS A 353 -27.55 -11.83 15.31
N LEU A 354 -27.89 -12.95 14.66
CA LEU A 354 -29.25 -13.46 14.60
C LEU A 354 -29.66 -14.23 15.87
N ILE A 355 -28.69 -14.73 16.63
CA ILE A 355 -28.89 -15.50 17.86
C ILE A 355 -28.96 -14.61 19.10
N ASN A 356 -28.30 -13.43 19.07
CA ASN A 356 -28.28 -12.44 20.15
C ASN A 356 -29.30 -11.32 19.92
#